data_92cc6c708b272cb1d84f1845e279fad6
#
_entry.id   92cc6c708b272cb1d84f1845e279fad6
#
_cell.length_a   1.000
_cell.length_b   1.000
_cell.length_c   1.000
_cell.angle_alpha   90.00
_cell.angle_beta   90.00
_cell.angle_gamma   90.00
#
_symmetry.space_group_name_H-M   'P 1'
#
loop_
_entity.id
_entity.type
_entity.pdbx_description
1 polymer ?
#
loop_
_entity_poly.entity_id
_entity_poly.type
_entity_poly.pdbx_seq_one_letter_code
_entity_poly.pdbx_strand_id
1 'polypeptide(L)'
;MAPLILVVEDEPPLAEMLCYNLEKADFRTVVAFTGEEAIGRAEIEIPDLVVVDWMLPERSGLEVCRILRGKKETRHIPIIMLTARGEEGDRVLGLEAGADDYMVKPYSPR
;
A
#
# COMPACT_ATOMS: atom_id res chain seq x y z
N MET A 1 11.06 6.46 17.61
CA MET A 1 10.48 5.21 17.15
C MET A 1 10.42 5.18 15.64
N ALA A 2 10.78 4.03 15.04
CA ALA A 2 10.78 3.94 13.57
C ALA A 2 9.36 4.02 13.02
N PRO A 3 9.18 4.66 11.86
CA PRO A 3 7.86 4.72 11.24
C PRO A 3 7.37 3.33 10.86
N LEU A 4 6.06 3.15 10.91
CA LEU A 4 5.41 1.88 10.60
C LEU A 4 4.79 1.96 9.22
N ILE A 5 5.11 0.98 8.36
CA ILE A 5 4.58 0.92 7.01
C ILE A 5 3.71 -0.33 6.88
N LEU A 6 2.47 -0.14 6.43
CA LEU A 6 1.58 -1.24 6.12
C LEU A 6 1.79 -1.60 4.66
N VAL A 7 2.21 -2.84 4.41
CA VAL A 7 2.43 -3.34 3.06
C VAL A 7 1.27 -4.23 2.68
N VAL A 8 0.54 -3.86 1.64
CA VAL A 8 -0.63 -4.60 1.18
C VAL A 8 -0.28 -5.25 -0.15
N GLU A 9 -0.01 -6.54 -0.11
CA GLU A 9 0.47 -7.29 -1.25
C GLU A 9 0.07 -8.75 -1.09
N ASP A 10 -0.62 -9.31 -2.09
CA ASP A 10 -1.14 -10.67 -1.98
C ASP A 10 -0.14 -11.75 -2.34
N GLU A 11 0.98 -11.41 -2.94
CA GLU A 11 2.02 -12.38 -3.30
C GLU A 11 3.09 -12.40 -2.21
N PRO A 12 3.16 -13.49 -1.43
CA PRO A 12 4.09 -13.52 -0.29
C PRO A 12 5.55 -13.22 -0.63
N PRO A 13 6.13 -13.77 -1.72
CA PRO A 13 7.54 -13.45 -2.02
C PRO A 13 7.75 -11.96 -2.26
N LEU A 14 6.80 -11.30 -2.90
CA LEU A 14 6.92 -9.88 -3.17
C LEU A 14 6.75 -9.07 -1.90
N ALA A 15 5.80 -9.48 -1.05
CA ALA A 15 5.62 -8.83 0.24
C ALA A 15 6.88 -8.95 1.09
N GLU A 16 7.50 -10.12 1.09
CA GLU A 16 8.72 -10.34 1.85
C GLU A 16 9.85 -9.45 1.36
N MET A 17 9.99 -9.33 0.03
CA MET A 17 11.02 -8.49 -0.53
C MET A 17 10.83 -7.02 -0.13
N LEU A 18 9.59 -6.55 -0.20
CA LEU A 18 9.29 -5.19 0.19
C LEU A 18 9.61 -4.94 1.66
N CYS A 19 9.17 -5.85 2.52
CA CYS A 19 9.43 -5.70 3.95
C CYS A 19 10.92 -5.73 4.25
N TYR A 20 11.65 -6.64 3.59
CA TYR A 20 13.09 -6.73 3.80
C TYR A 20 13.78 -5.41 3.46
N ASN A 21 13.43 -4.84 2.30
CA ASN A 21 14.04 -3.58 1.88
C ASN A 21 13.67 -2.42 2.80
N LEU A 22 12.42 -2.38 3.24
CA LEU A 22 11.97 -1.34 4.14
C LEU A 22 12.62 -1.44 5.50
N GLU A 23 12.75 -2.67 6.01
CA GLU A 23 13.36 -2.88 7.31
C GLU A 23 14.85 -2.55 7.28
N LYS A 24 15.50 -2.80 6.15
CA LYS A 24 16.89 -2.39 6.00
C LYS A 24 17.05 -0.88 6.01
N ALA A 25 16.01 -0.17 5.66
CA ALA A 25 16.00 1.30 5.69
C ALA A 25 15.48 1.83 7.03
N ASP A 26 15.38 0.96 8.03
CA ASP A 26 15.01 1.30 9.40
C ASP A 26 13.53 1.64 9.59
N PHE A 27 12.67 1.07 8.75
CA PHE A 27 11.23 1.14 8.95
C PHE A 27 10.72 -0.13 9.61
N ARG A 28 9.60 -0.02 10.31
CA ARG A 28 8.89 -1.20 10.78
C ARG A 28 7.80 -1.53 9.76
N THR A 29 7.46 -2.81 9.63
CA THR A 29 6.47 -3.22 8.64
C THR A 29 5.42 -4.13 9.23
N VAL A 30 4.21 -4.06 8.71
CA VAL A 30 3.19 -5.07 8.89
C VAL A 30 2.63 -5.37 7.52
N VAL A 31 2.16 -6.59 7.31
CA VAL A 31 1.70 -7.05 6.01
C VAL A 31 0.22 -7.40 6.06
N ALA A 32 -0.51 -7.00 5.02
CA ALA A 32 -1.86 -7.46 4.77
C ALA A 32 -1.87 -8.10 3.40
N PHE A 33 -2.50 -9.25 3.28
CA PHE A 33 -2.52 -9.98 2.02
C PHE A 33 -3.81 -9.75 1.23
N THR A 34 -4.79 -9.10 1.82
CA THR A 34 -6.05 -8.77 1.12
C THR A 34 -6.45 -7.35 1.46
N GLY A 35 -7.37 -6.81 0.66
CA GLY A 35 -7.87 -5.48 0.93
C GLY A 35 -8.63 -5.37 2.24
N GLU A 36 -9.39 -6.41 2.58
CA GLU A 36 -10.13 -6.41 3.84
C GLU A 36 -9.19 -6.40 5.04
N GLU A 37 -8.16 -7.22 4.97
CA GLU A 37 -7.16 -7.26 6.02
C GLU A 37 -6.46 -5.91 6.15
N ALA A 38 -6.18 -5.28 5.01
CA ALA A 38 -5.50 -3.99 5.00
C ALA A 38 -6.32 -2.92 5.71
N ILE A 39 -7.62 -2.89 5.44
CA ILE A 39 -8.49 -1.90 6.07
C ILE A 39 -8.52 -2.09 7.58
N GLY A 40 -8.67 -3.33 8.02
CA GLY A 40 -8.67 -3.62 9.45
C GLY A 40 -7.34 -3.29 10.12
N ARG A 41 -6.23 -3.65 9.46
CA ARG A 41 -4.91 -3.34 10.01
C ARG A 41 -4.67 -1.85 10.10
N ALA A 42 -5.08 -1.11 9.07
CA ALA A 42 -4.88 0.33 9.07
C ALA A 42 -5.62 1.00 10.22
N GLU A 43 -6.81 0.51 10.53
CA GLU A 43 -7.59 1.09 11.62
C GLU A 43 -7.00 0.80 12.98
N ILE A 44 -6.39 -0.37 13.13
CA ILE A 44 -5.82 -0.78 14.41
C ILE A 44 -4.42 -0.20 14.61
N GLU A 45 -3.59 -0.32 13.58
CA GLU A 45 -2.18 0.03 13.70
C GLU A 45 -1.90 1.50 13.44
N ILE A 46 -2.78 2.18 12.71
CA ILE A 46 -2.60 3.57 12.29
C ILE A 46 -1.17 3.77 11.77
N PRO A 47 -0.83 3.12 10.64
CA PRO A 47 0.54 3.21 10.13
C PRO A 47 0.88 4.61 9.64
N ASP A 48 2.16 4.86 9.49
CA ASP A 48 2.64 6.14 8.99
C ASP A 48 2.58 6.21 7.47
N LEU A 49 2.49 5.04 6.81
CA LEU A 49 2.43 4.97 5.35
C LEU A 49 1.79 3.65 4.97
N VAL A 50 0.99 3.66 3.91
CA VAL A 50 0.43 2.44 3.33
C VAL A 50 0.98 2.29 1.93
N VAL A 51 1.53 1.11 1.62
CA VAL A 51 1.98 0.75 0.28
C VAL A 51 1.04 -0.35 -0.17
N VAL A 52 0.22 -0.09 -1.18
CA VAL A 52 -0.83 -1.02 -1.58
C VAL A 52 -0.73 -1.38 -3.04
N ASP A 53 -0.80 -2.69 -3.33
CA ASP A 53 -0.81 -3.21 -4.69
C ASP A 53 -2.13 -2.87 -5.35
N TRP A 54 -2.07 -2.43 -6.60
CA TRP A 54 -3.25 -2.14 -7.41
C TRP A 54 -4.10 -3.39 -7.58
N MET A 55 -3.43 -4.52 -7.90
CA MET A 55 -4.10 -5.78 -8.23
C MET A 55 -4.16 -6.68 -7.01
N LEU A 56 -5.25 -6.58 -6.27
CA LEU A 56 -5.50 -7.45 -5.13
C LEU A 56 -6.73 -8.31 -5.44
N PRO A 57 -6.81 -9.52 -4.85
CA PRO A 57 -8.00 -10.33 -5.02
C PRO A 57 -9.18 -9.68 -4.30
N GLU A 58 -10.36 -9.86 -4.86
CA GLU A 58 -11.64 -9.44 -4.29
C GLU A 58 -11.84 -7.94 -4.22
N ARG A 59 -10.92 -7.22 -3.62
CA ARG A 59 -11.05 -5.77 -3.46
C ARG A 59 -9.76 -5.12 -3.95
N SER A 60 -9.87 -4.30 -4.97
CA SER A 60 -8.71 -3.70 -5.62
C SER A 60 -8.02 -2.67 -4.71
N GLY A 61 -6.77 -2.35 -5.05
CA GLY A 61 -6.05 -1.32 -4.34
C GLY A 61 -6.74 0.02 -4.41
N LEU A 62 -7.42 0.30 -5.54
CA LEU A 62 -8.20 1.53 -5.65
C LEU A 62 -9.29 1.61 -4.61
N GLU A 63 -10.01 0.50 -4.42
CA GLU A 63 -11.07 0.47 -3.42
C GLU A 63 -10.53 0.64 -2.02
N VAL A 64 -9.40 -0.02 -1.72
CA VAL A 64 -8.77 0.13 -0.42
C VAL A 64 -8.43 1.59 -0.17
N CYS A 65 -7.84 2.24 -1.16
CA CYS A 65 -7.46 3.63 -1.05
C CYS A 65 -8.68 4.52 -0.78
N ARG A 66 -9.75 4.32 -1.54
CA ARG A 66 -10.98 5.11 -1.36
C ARG A 66 -11.57 4.91 0.03
N ILE A 67 -11.58 3.67 0.50
CA ILE A 67 -12.15 3.36 1.81
C ILE A 67 -11.32 4.02 2.91
N LEU A 68 -9.99 3.93 2.82
CA LEU A 68 -9.14 4.57 3.82
C LEU A 68 -9.32 6.08 3.83
N ARG A 69 -9.46 6.67 2.65
CA ARG A 69 -9.69 8.11 2.57
C ARG A 69 -11.06 8.53 3.12
N GLY A 70 -12.01 7.62 3.11
CA GLY A 70 -13.34 7.91 3.61
C GLY A 70 -13.51 7.73 5.10
N LYS A 71 -12.51 7.20 5.79
CA LYS A 71 -12.60 6.96 7.22
C LYS A 71 -11.81 8.00 7.99
N LYS A 72 -12.42 8.50 9.05
CA LYS A 72 -11.83 9.56 9.85
C LYS A 72 -10.45 9.15 10.40
N GLU A 73 -10.33 7.89 10.82
CA GLU A 73 -9.09 7.41 11.45
C GLU A 73 -7.94 7.26 10.49
N THR A 74 -8.22 7.05 9.20
CA THR A 74 -7.17 6.69 8.24
C THR A 74 -7.04 7.67 7.08
N ARG A 75 -7.94 8.63 6.96
CA ARG A 75 -7.96 9.49 5.76
C ARG A 75 -6.71 10.32 5.56
N HIS A 76 -5.93 10.53 6.61
CA HIS A 76 -4.73 11.35 6.53
C HIS A 76 -3.46 10.55 6.30
N ILE A 77 -3.56 9.22 6.27
CA ILE A 77 -2.36 8.37 6.12
C ILE A 77 -1.90 8.42 4.67
N PRO A 78 -0.61 8.72 4.42
CA PRO A 78 -0.09 8.70 3.06
C PRO A 78 -0.21 7.31 2.43
N ILE A 79 -0.54 7.26 1.15
CA ILE A 79 -0.73 6.01 0.43
C ILE A 79 0.07 6.04 -0.86
N ILE A 80 0.88 5.00 -1.07
CA ILE A 80 1.61 4.80 -2.32
C ILE A 80 1.00 3.58 -3.00
N MET A 81 0.60 3.74 -4.25
CA MET A 81 0.00 2.67 -5.03
C MET A 81 1.07 1.98 -5.86
N LEU A 82 1.08 0.63 -5.84
CA LEU A 82 1.99 -0.14 -6.66
C LEU A 82 1.25 -0.64 -7.89
N THR A 83 1.79 -0.39 -9.07
CA THR A 83 1.17 -0.83 -10.31
C THR A 83 2.12 -1.68 -11.11
N ALA A 84 1.58 -2.54 -11.98
CA ALA A 84 2.40 -3.39 -12.83
C ALA A 84 3.08 -2.58 -13.93
N ARG A 85 2.51 -1.46 -14.30
CA ARG A 85 3.05 -0.61 -15.36
C ARG A 85 2.84 0.85 -15.01
N GLY A 86 3.70 1.68 -15.54
CA GLY A 86 3.56 3.10 -15.36
C GLY A 86 2.65 3.72 -16.40
N GLU A 87 1.46 3.17 -16.60
CA GLU A 87 0.55 3.71 -17.58
C GLU A 87 -0.16 4.93 -17.04
N GLU A 88 -0.33 5.88 -17.94
CA GLU A 88 -0.90 7.17 -17.57
C GLU A 88 -2.30 7.03 -16.98
N GLY A 89 -3.11 6.15 -17.57
CA GLY A 89 -4.46 5.95 -17.09
C GLY A 89 -4.51 5.41 -15.66
N ASP A 90 -3.65 4.43 -15.38
CA ASP A 90 -3.59 3.84 -14.03
C ASP A 90 -3.15 4.88 -13.01
N ARG A 91 -2.17 5.69 -13.39
CA ARG A 91 -1.67 6.72 -12.50
C ARG A 91 -2.77 7.71 -12.13
N VAL A 92 -3.51 8.16 -13.13
CA VAL A 92 -4.58 9.13 -12.91
C VAL A 92 -5.65 8.54 -12.01
N LEU A 93 -6.05 7.29 -12.26
CA LEU A 93 -7.08 6.64 -11.46
C LEU A 93 -6.62 6.48 -10.01
N GLY A 94 -5.34 6.12 -9.81
CA GLY A 94 -4.81 5.95 -8.47
C GLY A 94 -4.83 7.26 -7.69
N LEU A 95 -4.39 8.34 -8.32
CA LEU A 95 -4.35 9.63 -7.67
C LEU A 95 -5.76 10.15 -7.40
N GLU A 96 -6.70 9.91 -8.33
CA GLU A 96 -8.08 10.32 -8.11
C GLU A 96 -8.74 9.55 -6.97
N ALA A 97 -8.29 8.31 -6.73
CA ALA A 97 -8.81 7.54 -5.61
C ALA A 97 -8.25 7.99 -4.28
N GLY A 98 -7.27 8.88 -4.30
CA GLY A 98 -6.71 9.42 -3.07
C GLY A 98 -5.28 9.01 -2.76
N ALA A 99 -4.62 8.27 -3.65
CA ALA A 99 -3.22 7.92 -3.43
C ALA A 99 -2.35 9.16 -3.56
N ASP A 100 -1.31 9.23 -2.76
CA ASP A 100 -0.39 10.35 -2.78
C ASP A 100 0.67 10.18 -3.86
N ASP A 101 0.97 8.95 -4.22
CA ASP A 101 1.98 8.66 -5.22
C ASP A 101 1.78 7.25 -5.71
N TYR A 102 2.56 6.84 -6.68
CA TYR A 102 2.50 5.48 -7.19
C TYR A 102 3.90 5.02 -7.58
N MET A 103 4.11 3.70 -7.60
CA MET A 103 5.37 3.11 -8.03
C MET A 103 5.07 1.96 -8.98
N VAL A 104 5.95 1.77 -9.95
CA VAL A 104 5.78 0.76 -10.98
C VAL A 104 6.51 -0.51 -10.58
N LYS A 105 5.83 -1.66 -10.73
CA LYS A 105 6.45 -2.97 -10.55
C LYS A 105 7.13 -3.39 -11.83
N PRO A 106 8.11 -4.24 -11.76
CA PRO A 106 8.76 -4.74 -10.56
C PRO A 106 9.74 -3.71 -10.01
N TYR A 107 9.76 -3.52 -8.71
CA TYR A 107 10.77 -2.67 -8.12
C TYR A 107 11.96 -3.55 -7.88
N SER A 108 12.96 -3.33 -8.65
CA SER A 108 14.14 -4.14 -8.56
C SER A 108 15.01 -3.67 -7.41
N PRO A 109 15.43 -4.58 -6.54
CA PRO A 109 16.31 -4.18 -5.43
C PRO A 109 17.76 -4.09 -5.82
N ARG A 110 18.06 -4.05 -7.07
CA ARG A 110 19.45 -3.99 -7.49
C ARG A 110 20.21 -2.86 -6.98
#